data_bfa6e6fa9b480bea137bbf09260f7665
#
_entry.id   bfa6e6fa9b480bea137bbf09260f7665
#
_cell.length_a   1.000
_cell.length_b   1.000
_cell.length_c   1.000
_cell.angle_alpha   90.00
_cell.angle_beta   90.00
_cell.angle_gamma   90.00
#
_symmetry.space_group_name_H-M   'P 1'
#
loop_
_entity.id
_entity.type
_entity.pdbx_description
1 polymer ?
#
loop_
_entity_poly.entity_id
_entity_poly.type
_entity_poly.pdbx_seq_one_letter_code
_entity_poly.pdbx_strand_id
1 'polypeptide(L)'
;LKVMASRRIVLLGKTGAGKSSVANTILGEEYFTVSHFSPSGTKQCQEKTKCVDGRSITLIETPGFFGTESSEDQMKAAVISCITQCAPGPHVFLILLKVERFTKQEEELIRDICQHFSEEALQYSSVVFTHGDQLPEVEEIGDFVCKNVALNNLVMKCRGRCHVVDNKYWKRGEEGNYRSNQFQVAEILKTIDQIFEANNGGCYTNEMLQNVHREIQKEEIMIMSSSVSLSQEEIRGRAEVKVSDRLLILFAGIGAGMLTGAFLGVLDLLTADSEHNYVGNCQVLTKLFTRYY
;
A
#
# COMPACT_ATOMS: atom_id res chain seq x y z
N LEU A 1 -11.50 -2.92 28.05
CA LEU A 1 -11.50 -2.21 26.75
C LEU A 1 -11.18 -3.24 25.68
N LYS A 2 -12.16 -3.56 24.83
CA LYS A 2 -11.96 -4.43 23.67
C LYS A 2 -11.00 -3.71 22.73
N VAL A 3 -9.79 -4.19 22.58
CA VAL A 3 -8.84 -3.65 21.58
C VAL A 3 -9.49 -3.87 20.23
N MET A 4 -9.99 -2.79 19.63
CA MET A 4 -10.56 -2.86 18.30
C MET A 4 -9.42 -3.15 17.31
N ALA A 5 -9.56 -4.21 16.52
CA ALA A 5 -8.58 -4.56 15.51
C ALA A 5 -8.35 -3.37 14.57
N SER A 6 -7.10 -2.95 14.42
CA SER A 6 -6.76 -1.85 13.53
C SER A 6 -6.94 -2.27 12.08
N ARG A 7 -7.59 -1.41 11.29
CA ARG A 7 -7.75 -1.58 9.85
C ARG A 7 -6.52 -1.00 9.14
N ARG A 8 -5.68 -1.85 8.58
CA ARG A 8 -4.54 -1.43 7.76
C ARG A 8 -4.99 -1.11 6.36
N ILE A 9 -4.74 0.12 5.94
CA ILE A 9 -5.17 0.67 4.66
C ILE A 9 -3.94 1.16 3.92
N VAL A 10 -3.69 0.63 2.74
CA VAL A 10 -2.54 0.99 1.89
C VAL A 10 -2.99 1.93 0.79
N LEU A 11 -2.28 3.05 0.65
CA LEU A 11 -2.50 4.04 -0.40
C LEU A 11 -1.57 3.75 -1.58
N LEU A 12 -2.13 3.36 -2.71
CA LEU A 12 -1.43 3.09 -3.96
C LEU A 12 -1.71 4.19 -4.98
N GLY A 13 -0.74 4.58 -5.77
CA GLY A 13 -0.92 5.60 -6.79
C GLY A 13 0.41 6.22 -7.20
N LYS A 14 0.42 6.89 -8.33
CA LYS A 14 1.61 7.58 -8.86
C LYS A 14 2.09 8.69 -7.93
N THR A 15 3.33 9.13 -8.15
CA THR A 15 3.83 10.40 -7.60
C THR A 15 2.89 11.52 -8.04
N GLY A 16 2.49 12.37 -7.10
CA GLY A 16 1.56 13.47 -7.37
C GLY A 16 0.08 13.08 -7.51
N ALA A 17 -0.31 11.81 -7.29
CA ALA A 17 -1.73 11.42 -7.25
C ALA A 17 -2.48 11.92 -6.00
N GLY A 18 -1.81 12.59 -5.07
CA GLY A 18 -2.42 13.16 -3.87
C GLY A 18 -2.52 12.19 -2.69
N LYS A 19 -1.68 11.14 -2.61
CA LYS A 19 -1.72 10.15 -1.53
C LYS A 19 -1.59 10.76 -0.13
N SER A 20 -0.54 11.57 0.11
CA SER A 20 -0.33 12.27 1.38
C SER A 20 -1.52 13.17 1.75
N SER A 21 -2.06 13.90 0.76
CA SER A 21 -3.20 14.78 0.99
C SER A 21 -4.48 14.02 1.32
N VAL A 22 -4.75 12.90 0.63
CA VAL A 22 -5.91 12.03 0.94
C VAL A 22 -5.74 11.38 2.31
N ALA A 23 -4.53 10.93 2.65
CA ALA A 23 -4.24 10.40 3.98
C ALA A 23 -4.56 11.44 5.08
N ASN A 24 -4.09 12.66 4.93
CA ASN A 24 -4.37 13.76 5.85
C ASN A 24 -5.88 14.09 5.89
N THR A 25 -6.56 14.06 4.75
CA THR A 25 -8.01 14.29 4.67
C THR A 25 -8.78 13.21 5.43
N ILE A 26 -8.43 11.94 5.29
CA ILE A 26 -9.06 10.82 6.01
C ILE A 26 -8.78 10.91 7.53
N LEU A 27 -7.53 11.24 7.91
CA LEU A 27 -7.17 11.38 9.33
C LEU A 27 -7.73 12.65 9.99
N GLY A 28 -8.13 13.64 9.18
CA GLY A 28 -8.56 14.95 9.68
C GLY A 28 -7.42 15.76 10.32
N GLU A 29 -6.16 15.46 10.00
CA GLU A 29 -4.97 16.16 10.48
C GLU A 29 -3.82 16.12 9.46
N GLU A 30 -2.91 17.09 9.52
CA GLU A 30 -1.72 17.15 8.66
C GLU A 30 -0.58 16.37 9.30
N TYR A 31 -0.51 15.08 9.03
CA TYR A 31 0.58 14.19 9.47
C TYR A 31 1.57 13.88 8.35
N PHE A 32 1.06 13.49 7.19
CA PHE A 32 1.89 13.18 6.03
C PHE A 32 2.33 14.46 5.33
N THR A 33 3.63 14.57 5.04
CA THR A 33 4.18 15.76 4.39
C THR A 33 3.71 15.82 2.94
N VAL A 34 2.98 16.87 2.60
CA VAL A 34 2.56 17.16 1.22
C VAL A 34 3.62 18.02 0.54
N SER A 35 4.39 17.43 -0.38
CA SER A 35 5.39 18.15 -1.15
C SER A 35 4.85 18.56 -2.52
N HIS A 36 4.68 19.87 -2.72
CA HIS A 36 4.21 20.43 -4.01
C HIS A 36 5.36 20.68 -5.01
N PHE A 37 6.61 20.71 -4.56
CA PHE A 37 7.76 21.17 -5.35
C PHE A 37 8.95 20.21 -5.34
N SER A 38 8.86 19.06 -4.69
CA SER A 38 9.96 18.09 -4.70
C SER A 38 9.83 17.19 -5.92
N PRO A 39 10.87 17.06 -6.74
CA PRO A 39 10.87 16.11 -7.86
C PRO A 39 10.83 14.65 -7.39
N SER A 40 11.08 14.39 -6.11
CA SER A 40 10.89 13.09 -5.48
C SER A 40 9.83 13.23 -4.38
N GLY A 41 8.64 12.70 -4.61
CA GLY A 41 7.59 12.56 -3.58
C GLY A 41 8.07 11.76 -2.36
N THR A 42 7.18 11.14 -1.63
CA THR A 42 7.48 10.26 -0.50
C THR A 42 8.54 9.23 -0.89
N LYS A 43 9.72 9.27 -0.23
CA LYS A 43 10.87 8.40 -0.56
C LYS A 43 10.81 7.04 0.13
N GLN A 44 10.11 6.97 1.25
CA GLN A 44 9.93 5.76 2.07
C GLN A 44 8.47 5.62 2.43
N CYS A 45 8.00 4.39 2.65
CA CYS A 45 6.68 4.19 3.22
C CYS A 45 6.57 4.91 4.56
N GLN A 46 5.43 5.52 4.79
CA GLN A 46 5.09 6.16 6.07
C GLN A 46 3.79 5.57 6.57
N GLU A 47 3.69 5.34 7.87
CA GLU A 47 2.46 4.86 8.48
C GLU A 47 2.00 5.77 9.62
N LYS A 48 0.69 5.82 9.81
CA LYS A 48 0.06 6.48 10.95
C LYS A 48 -1.18 5.73 11.39
N THR A 49 -1.23 5.42 12.67
CA THR A 49 -2.43 4.87 13.30
C THR A 49 -3.17 5.98 14.05
N LYS A 50 -4.47 6.07 13.83
CA LYS A 50 -5.37 7.00 14.53
C LYS A 50 -6.76 6.39 14.70
N CYS A 51 -7.45 6.82 15.74
CA CYS A 51 -8.88 6.58 15.88
C CYS A 51 -9.66 7.64 15.09
N VAL A 52 -10.37 7.20 14.03
CA VAL A 52 -11.21 8.06 13.18
C VAL A 52 -12.64 7.53 13.26
N ASP A 53 -13.57 8.35 13.72
CA ASP A 53 -14.99 7.99 13.92
C ASP A 53 -15.17 6.64 14.63
N GLY A 54 -14.44 6.44 15.71
CA GLY A 54 -14.50 5.22 16.52
C GLY A 54 -13.80 4.00 15.92
N ARG A 55 -13.12 4.13 14.78
CA ARG A 55 -12.36 3.07 14.10
C ARG A 55 -10.87 3.26 14.33
N SER A 56 -10.17 2.20 14.74
CA SER A 56 -8.70 2.20 14.70
C SER A 56 -8.25 2.02 13.25
N ILE A 57 -7.65 3.03 12.66
CA ILE A 57 -7.20 3.06 11.26
C ILE A 57 -5.69 3.25 11.22
N THR A 58 -4.99 2.37 10.53
CA THR A 58 -3.58 2.52 10.18
C THR A 58 -3.50 2.81 8.68
N LEU A 59 -3.11 4.04 8.33
CA LEU A 59 -2.83 4.41 6.94
C LEU A 59 -1.36 4.19 6.65
N ILE A 60 -1.08 3.50 5.54
CA ILE A 60 0.27 3.25 5.03
C ILE A 60 0.37 3.96 3.67
N GLU A 61 1.12 5.04 3.65
CA GLU A 61 1.43 5.75 2.41
C GLU A 61 2.64 5.14 1.75
N THR A 62 2.45 4.64 0.52
CA THR A 62 3.54 4.11 -0.28
C THR A 62 4.23 5.24 -1.06
N PRO A 63 5.55 5.14 -1.31
CA PRO A 63 6.19 5.97 -2.32
C PRO A 63 5.45 5.85 -3.66
N GLY A 64 5.58 6.83 -4.53
CA GLY A 64 5.02 6.74 -5.88
C GLY A 64 5.78 5.70 -6.71
N PHE A 65 5.49 4.42 -6.53
CA PHE A 65 6.18 3.28 -7.14
C PHE A 65 6.22 3.29 -8.66
N PHE A 66 5.29 3.97 -9.27
CA PHE A 66 4.94 3.78 -10.66
C PHE A 66 5.23 5.05 -11.48
N GLY A 67 6.35 5.74 -11.16
CA GLY A 67 6.82 6.88 -11.93
C GLY A 67 8.07 6.52 -12.71
N THR A 68 8.12 6.89 -13.97
CA THR A 68 9.25 6.70 -14.89
C THR A 68 10.55 7.39 -14.47
N GLU A 69 10.55 8.12 -13.35
CA GLU A 69 11.68 8.94 -12.88
C GLU A 69 12.50 8.29 -11.75
N SER A 70 12.05 7.14 -11.20
CA SER A 70 12.76 6.47 -10.11
C SER A 70 13.81 5.51 -10.66
N SER A 71 15.01 5.49 -10.05
CA SER A 71 15.99 4.46 -10.36
C SER A 71 15.47 3.08 -9.95
N GLU A 72 15.97 2.04 -10.59
CA GLU A 72 15.59 0.66 -10.30
C GLU A 72 15.81 0.29 -8.82
N ASP A 73 16.90 0.77 -8.22
CA ASP A 73 17.20 0.55 -6.80
C ASP A 73 16.24 1.28 -5.87
N GLN A 74 15.81 2.49 -6.23
CA GLN A 74 14.79 3.23 -5.47
C GLN A 74 13.44 2.52 -5.54
N MET A 75 13.05 2.03 -6.69
CA MET A 75 11.82 1.26 -6.87
C MET A 75 11.85 -0.03 -6.03
N LYS A 76 12.97 -0.76 -6.07
CA LYS A 76 13.21 -1.95 -5.27
C LYS A 76 13.07 -1.69 -3.77
N ALA A 77 13.77 -0.69 -3.26
CA ALA A 77 13.70 -0.29 -1.85
C ALA A 77 12.27 0.07 -1.43
N ALA A 78 11.56 0.77 -2.30
CA ALA A 78 10.19 1.17 -2.06
C ALA A 78 9.22 -0.03 -2.03
N VAL A 79 9.35 -1.00 -2.94
CA VAL A 79 8.55 -2.24 -2.94
C VAL A 79 8.80 -3.05 -1.67
N ILE A 80 10.05 -3.27 -1.30
CA ILE A 80 10.43 -4.02 -0.10
C ILE A 80 9.88 -3.33 1.16
N SER A 81 10.03 -2.01 1.28
CA SER A 81 9.48 -1.24 2.40
C SER A 81 7.95 -1.37 2.49
N CYS A 82 7.26 -1.29 1.34
CA CYS A 82 5.81 -1.46 1.30
C CYS A 82 5.38 -2.85 1.78
N ILE A 83 6.03 -3.91 1.29
CA ILE A 83 5.70 -5.29 1.64
C ILE A 83 5.93 -5.53 3.13
N THR A 84 7.06 -5.06 3.68
CA THR A 84 7.37 -5.20 5.11
C THR A 84 6.36 -4.51 6.01
N GLN A 85 5.99 -3.27 5.71
CA GLN A 85 5.02 -2.52 6.50
C GLN A 85 3.58 -3.03 6.33
N CYS A 86 3.25 -3.58 5.15
CA CYS A 86 1.92 -4.15 4.92
C CYS A 86 1.71 -5.52 5.58
N ALA A 87 2.79 -6.27 5.91
CA ALA A 87 2.68 -7.64 6.42
C ALA A 87 1.87 -7.75 7.73
N PRO A 88 1.02 -8.76 7.89
CA PRO A 88 0.71 -9.91 7.01
C PRO A 88 -0.14 -9.58 5.78
N GLY A 89 -0.60 -8.35 5.63
CA GLY A 89 -1.37 -7.82 4.52
C GLY A 89 -2.31 -6.69 4.91
N PRO A 90 -2.70 -5.84 3.98
CA PRO A 90 -3.68 -4.78 4.21
C PRO A 90 -5.12 -5.33 4.23
N HIS A 91 -5.98 -4.68 4.97
CA HIS A 91 -7.41 -4.94 4.93
C HIS A 91 -8.08 -4.27 3.73
N VAL A 92 -7.53 -3.11 3.32
CA VAL A 92 -8.03 -2.32 2.19
C VAL A 92 -6.87 -1.69 1.43
N PHE A 93 -6.98 -1.69 0.12
CA PHE A 93 -6.17 -0.84 -0.76
C PHE A 93 -7.02 0.34 -1.25
N LEU A 94 -6.49 1.55 -1.16
CA LEU A 94 -7.06 2.71 -1.83
C LEU A 94 -6.16 3.04 -3.04
N ILE A 95 -6.71 2.84 -4.24
CA ILE A 95 -6.02 3.14 -5.50
C ILE A 95 -6.35 4.57 -5.87
N LEU A 96 -5.35 5.46 -5.81
CA LEU A 96 -5.55 6.89 -6.04
C LEU A 96 -5.25 7.25 -7.50
N LEU A 97 -6.24 7.84 -8.11
CA LEU A 97 -6.21 8.39 -9.48
C LEU A 97 -6.65 9.86 -9.43
N LYS A 98 -6.27 10.66 -10.42
CA LYS A 98 -6.81 12.01 -10.57
C LYS A 98 -8.08 11.99 -11.42
N VAL A 99 -8.96 12.97 -11.20
CA VAL A 99 -10.05 13.27 -12.13
C VAL A 99 -9.45 13.93 -13.37
N GLU A 100 -8.87 13.09 -14.23
CA GLU A 100 -8.26 13.48 -15.50
C GLU A 100 -8.35 12.32 -16.49
N ARG A 101 -7.85 12.55 -17.70
CA ARG A 101 -7.88 11.51 -18.74
C ARG A 101 -7.09 10.27 -18.30
N PHE A 102 -7.75 9.12 -18.30
CA PHE A 102 -7.12 7.81 -18.02
C PHE A 102 -6.17 7.45 -19.16
N THR A 103 -4.90 7.34 -18.88
CA THR A 103 -3.83 7.15 -19.86
C THR A 103 -3.16 5.78 -19.70
N LYS A 104 -2.27 5.44 -20.63
CA LYS A 104 -1.43 4.23 -20.53
C LYS A 104 -0.65 4.14 -19.21
N GLN A 105 -0.28 5.27 -18.65
CA GLN A 105 0.44 5.30 -17.38
C GLN A 105 -0.43 4.84 -16.20
N GLU A 106 -1.74 5.13 -16.20
CA GLU A 106 -2.67 4.58 -15.20
C GLU A 106 -2.90 3.08 -15.43
N GLU A 107 -2.95 2.63 -16.69
CA GLU A 107 -3.04 1.20 -17.03
C GLU A 107 -1.78 0.44 -16.55
N GLU A 108 -0.59 1.02 -16.68
CA GLU A 108 0.67 0.48 -16.17
C GLU A 108 0.65 0.36 -14.66
N LEU A 109 0.21 1.41 -13.95
CA LEU A 109 0.04 1.36 -12.50
C LEU A 109 -0.83 0.18 -12.06
N ILE A 110 -1.98 -0.04 -12.72
CA ILE A 110 -2.88 -1.14 -12.35
C ILE A 110 -2.25 -2.50 -12.66
N ARG A 111 -1.55 -2.62 -13.77
CA ARG A 111 -0.81 -3.84 -14.12
C ARG A 111 0.25 -4.16 -13.07
N ASP A 112 1.02 -3.17 -12.64
CA ASP A 112 2.06 -3.34 -11.63
C ASP A 112 1.46 -3.72 -10.26
N ILE A 113 0.33 -3.11 -9.87
CA ILE A 113 -0.40 -3.53 -8.66
C ILE A 113 -0.79 -5.00 -8.77
N CYS A 114 -1.38 -5.43 -9.89
CA CYS A 114 -1.76 -6.83 -10.09
C CYS A 114 -0.55 -7.78 -10.18
N GLN A 115 0.58 -7.31 -10.67
CA GLN A 115 1.82 -8.10 -10.72
C GLN A 115 2.40 -8.33 -9.31
N HIS A 116 2.36 -7.32 -8.43
CA HIS A 116 2.94 -7.41 -7.09
C HIS A 116 1.97 -8.02 -6.05
N PHE A 117 0.69 -7.78 -6.18
CA PHE A 117 -0.34 -8.21 -5.21
C PHE A 117 -1.35 -9.20 -5.79
N SER A 118 -1.22 -9.64 -7.03
CA SER A 118 -2.22 -10.38 -7.80
C SER A 118 -3.51 -9.59 -8.11
N GLU A 119 -4.30 -10.07 -9.06
CA GLU A 119 -5.58 -9.47 -9.41
C GLU A 119 -6.62 -9.57 -8.27
N GLU A 120 -6.46 -10.54 -7.39
CA GLU A 120 -7.32 -10.73 -6.22
C GLU A 120 -7.29 -9.54 -5.26
N ALA A 121 -6.16 -8.80 -5.20
CA ALA A 121 -6.06 -7.58 -4.40
C ALA A 121 -7.10 -6.52 -4.77
N LEU A 122 -7.58 -6.50 -6.03
CA LEU A 122 -8.62 -5.58 -6.47
C LEU A 122 -9.96 -5.82 -5.77
N GLN A 123 -10.21 -7.02 -5.27
CA GLN A 123 -11.40 -7.33 -4.47
C GLN A 123 -11.36 -6.67 -3.09
N TYR A 124 -10.16 -6.34 -2.59
CA TYR A 124 -9.91 -5.60 -1.35
C TYR A 124 -9.69 -4.11 -1.62
N SER A 125 -9.93 -3.65 -2.85
CA SER A 125 -9.60 -2.29 -3.26
C SER A 125 -10.84 -1.41 -3.41
N SER A 126 -10.61 -0.10 -3.26
CA SER A 126 -11.52 0.96 -3.72
C SER A 126 -10.70 2.00 -4.49
N VAL A 127 -11.27 2.54 -5.57
CA VAL A 127 -10.65 3.64 -6.32
C VAL A 127 -11.04 4.96 -5.69
N VAL A 128 -10.06 5.80 -5.37
CA VAL A 128 -10.29 7.15 -4.84
C VAL A 128 -9.75 8.17 -5.83
N PHE A 129 -10.64 8.95 -6.40
CA PHE A 129 -10.27 10.03 -7.29
C PHE A 129 -9.94 11.29 -6.51
N THR A 130 -8.84 11.94 -6.86
CA THR A 130 -8.43 13.24 -6.33
C THR A 130 -8.71 14.32 -7.35
N HIS A 131 -8.60 15.61 -6.94
CA HIS A 131 -8.94 16.76 -7.78
C HIS A 131 -10.41 16.76 -8.20
N GLY A 132 -11.29 16.56 -7.23
CA GLY A 132 -12.74 16.56 -7.44
C GLY A 132 -13.29 17.86 -8.03
N ASP A 133 -12.56 18.98 -7.91
CA ASP A 133 -12.86 20.25 -8.55
C ASP A 133 -12.86 20.17 -10.10
N GLN A 134 -12.17 19.18 -10.68
CA GLN A 134 -12.16 18.94 -12.12
C GLN A 134 -13.42 18.19 -12.62
N LEU A 135 -14.23 17.66 -11.70
CA LEU A 135 -15.47 16.97 -12.07
C LEU A 135 -16.54 18.00 -12.46
N PRO A 136 -17.20 17.89 -13.63
CA PRO A 136 -18.27 18.80 -14.04
C PRO A 136 -19.35 18.94 -12.95
N GLU A 137 -19.93 20.13 -12.77
CA GLU A 137 -20.80 20.46 -11.64
C GLU A 137 -21.99 19.51 -11.44
N VAL A 138 -22.54 19.00 -12.54
CA VAL A 138 -23.73 18.12 -12.53
C VAL A 138 -23.38 16.62 -12.51
N GLU A 139 -22.11 16.25 -12.51
CA GLU A 139 -21.67 14.87 -12.59
C GLU A 139 -21.19 14.35 -11.22
N GLU A 140 -21.52 13.09 -10.95
CA GLU A 140 -20.91 12.31 -9.90
C GLU A 140 -19.75 11.47 -10.45
N ILE A 141 -18.90 10.94 -9.58
CA ILE A 141 -17.73 10.17 -10.02
C ILE A 141 -18.11 8.89 -10.80
N GLY A 142 -19.28 8.32 -10.52
CA GLY A 142 -19.81 7.19 -11.29
C GLY A 142 -20.03 7.53 -12.76
N ASP A 143 -20.56 8.72 -13.06
CA ASP A 143 -20.80 9.19 -14.44
C ASP A 143 -19.47 9.37 -15.17
N PHE A 144 -18.47 9.93 -14.50
CA PHE A 144 -17.13 10.10 -15.04
C PHE A 144 -16.49 8.74 -15.38
N VAL A 145 -16.59 7.76 -14.46
CA VAL A 145 -16.07 6.39 -14.65
C VAL A 145 -16.72 5.71 -15.84
N CYS A 146 -18.02 5.80 -15.99
CA CYS A 146 -18.77 5.15 -17.07
C CYS A 146 -18.38 5.64 -18.48
N LYS A 147 -17.79 6.83 -18.60
CA LYS A 147 -17.33 7.39 -19.88
C LYS A 147 -16.05 6.73 -20.44
N ASN A 148 -15.34 5.98 -19.61
CA ASN A 148 -14.10 5.31 -20.01
C ASN A 148 -14.16 3.81 -19.71
N VAL A 149 -14.10 2.99 -20.74
CA VAL A 149 -14.23 1.52 -20.65
C VAL A 149 -13.16 0.90 -19.74
N ALA A 150 -11.90 1.32 -19.86
CA ALA A 150 -10.80 0.78 -19.06
C ALA A 150 -10.95 1.14 -17.58
N LEU A 151 -11.34 2.39 -17.31
CA LEU A 151 -11.59 2.87 -15.96
C LEU A 151 -12.81 2.19 -15.32
N ASN A 152 -13.88 2.03 -16.10
CA ASN A 152 -15.07 1.30 -15.64
C ASN A 152 -14.72 -0.17 -15.31
N ASN A 153 -13.94 -0.82 -16.17
CA ASN A 153 -13.47 -2.19 -15.90
C ASN A 153 -12.66 -2.29 -14.60
N LEU A 154 -11.78 -1.32 -14.33
CA LEU A 154 -11.04 -1.27 -13.07
C LEU A 154 -12.00 -1.16 -11.87
N VAL A 155 -12.92 -0.21 -11.91
CA VAL A 155 -13.89 0.02 -10.82
C VAL A 155 -14.77 -1.22 -10.62
N MET A 156 -15.18 -1.89 -11.70
CA MET A 156 -15.93 -3.15 -11.61
C MET A 156 -15.12 -4.27 -10.96
N LYS A 157 -13.81 -4.40 -11.24
CA LYS A 157 -12.90 -5.32 -10.54
C LYS A 157 -12.76 -4.97 -9.05
N CYS A 158 -12.88 -3.70 -8.68
CA CYS A 158 -12.99 -3.23 -7.31
C CYS A 158 -14.43 -3.32 -6.75
N ARG A 159 -15.30 -4.16 -7.35
CA ARG A 159 -16.72 -4.35 -6.95
C ARG A 159 -17.56 -3.07 -6.97
N GLY A 160 -17.30 -2.17 -7.92
CA GLY A 160 -18.02 -0.91 -8.09
C GLY A 160 -17.64 0.19 -7.09
N ARG A 161 -16.61 -0.01 -6.26
CA ARG A 161 -16.24 0.92 -5.20
C ARG A 161 -15.36 2.04 -5.74
N CYS A 162 -15.92 3.23 -5.81
CA CYS A 162 -15.17 4.44 -6.17
C CYS A 162 -15.69 5.66 -5.40
N HIS A 163 -14.79 6.57 -5.08
CA HIS A 163 -15.02 7.80 -4.35
C HIS A 163 -14.25 8.94 -4.99
N VAL A 164 -14.58 10.18 -4.63
CA VAL A 164 -13.86 11.35 -5.09
C VAL A 164 -13.62 12.32 -3.93
N VAL A 165 -12.43 12.91 -3.88
CA VAL A 165 -12.09 13.93 -2.89
C VAL A 165 -11.44 15.12 -3.59
N ASP A 166 -11.56 16.30 -2.99
CA ASP A 166 -10.79 17.45 -3.38
C ASP A 166 -10.03 18.03 -2.18
N ASN A 167 -8.71 18.00 -2.25
CA ASN A 167 -7.86 18.39 -1.13
C ASN A 167 -7.73 19.92 -0.97
N LYS A 168 -8.26 20.70 -1.92
CA LYS A 168 -8.11 22.16 -1.94
C LYS A 168 -9.41 22.90 -1.67
N TYR A 169 -10.48 22.55 -2.38
CA TYR A 169 -11.71 23.35 -2.40
C TYR A 169 -12.84 22.76 -1.55
N TRP A 170 -12.90 21.43 -1.37
CA TRP A 170 -14.00 20.77 -0.67
C TRP A 170 -13.79 20.63 0.85
N LYS A 171 -12.81 21.30 1.41
CA LYS A 171 -12.48 21.24 2.86
C LYS A 171 -13.60 21.80 3.77
N ARG A 172 -14.47 22.68 3.27
CA ARG A 172 -15.53 23.40 4.00
C ARG A 172 -16.89 23.26 3.32
N GLY A 173 -17.21 22.08 2.80
CA GLY A 173 -18.53 21.83 2.22
C GLY A 173 -19.64 21.79 3.28
N GLU A 174 -20.88 22.08 2.88
CA GLU A 174 -22.07 21.89 3.72
C GLU A 174 -22.25 20.41 4.05
N GLU A 175 -22.77 20.12 5.25
CA GLU A 175 -23.04 18.78 5.72
C GLU A 175 -24.02 18.08 4.76
N GLY A 176 -23.69 16.84 4.32
CA GLY A 176 -24.49 16.07 3.36
C GLY A 176 -24.28 16.45 1.88
N ASN A 177 -23.46 17.44 1.58
CA ASN A 177 -23.14 17.80 0.20
C ASN A 177 -22.16 16.78 -0.39
N TYR A 178 -22.50 16.18 -1.54
CA TYR A 178 -21.64 15.27 -2.30
C TYR A 178 -20.23 15.82 -2.54
N ARG A 179 -20.11 17.13 -2.85
CA ARG A 179 -18.86 17.85 -3.08
C ARG A 179 -18.24 18.39 -1.78
N SER A 180 -18.27 17.57 -0.76
CA SER A 180 -17.67 17.84 0.55
C SER A 180 -16.77 16.70 0.94
N ASN A 181 -15.54 16.99 1.38
CA ASN A 181 -14.64 15.96 1.90
C ASN A 181 -15.22 15.29 3.15
N GLN A 182 -16.01 15.97 3.94
CA GLN A 182 -16.67 15.35 5.10
C GLN A 182 -17.61 14.22 4.65
N PHE A 183 -18.43 14.47 3.63
CA PHE A 183 -19.30 13.44 3.04
C PHE A 183 -18.48 12.30 2.43
N GLN A 184 -17.51 12.64 1.58
CA GLN A 184 -16.72 11.62 0.87
C GLN A 184 -15.87 10.76 1.81
N VAL A 185 -15.27 11.33 2.85
CA VAL A 185 -14.53 10.56 3.87
C VAL A 185 -15.46 9.62 4.62
N ALA A 186 -16.68 10.06 4.99
CA ALA A 186 -17.66 9.17 5.62
C ALA A 186 -18.01 7.96 4.72
N GLU A 187 -18.20 8.18 3.41
CA GLU A 187 -18.46 7.10 2.45
C GLU A 187 -17.22 6.20 2.22
N ILE A 188 -16.01 6.76 2.21
CA ILE A 188 -14.76 5.98 2.17
C ILE A 188 -14.67 5.09 3.42
N LEU A 189 -14.90 5.63 4.61
CA LEU A 189 -14.84 4.87 5.86
C LEU A 189 -15.89 3.75 5.91
N LYS A 190 -17.09 4.00 5.40
CA LYS A 190 -18.14 3.01 5.25
C LYS A 190 -17.73 1.89 4.28
N THR A 191 -17.11 2.24 3.15
CA THR A 191 -16.57 1.26 2.19
C THR A 191 -15.46 0.42 2.83
N ILE A 192 -14.57 1.03 3.63
CA ILE A 192 -13.55 0.31 4.40
C ILE A 192 -14.18 -0.70 5.35
N ASP A 193 -15.24 -0.31 6.08
CA ASP A 193 -15.97 -1.22 6.95
C ASP A 193 -16.61 -2.38 6.17
N GLN A 194 -17.23 -2.08 5.04
CA GLN A 194 -17.85 -3.12 4.18
C GLN A 194 -16.82 -4.14 3.67
N ILE A 195 -15.63 -3.69 3.25
CA ILE A 195 -14.56 -4.59 2.83
C ILE A 195 -14.07 -5.43 4.02
N PHE A 196 -13.85 -4.81 5.17
CA PHE A 196 -13.41 -5.48 6.38
C PHE A 196 -14.41 -6.55 6.87
N GLU A 197 -15.69 -6.21 6.91
CA GLU A 197 -16.76 -7.12 7.31
C GLU A 197 -16.97 -8.24 6.31
N ALA A 198 -16.96 -7.96 5.00
CA ALA A 198 -17.09 -8.96 3.94
C ALA A 198 -15.99 -10.04 3.98
N ASN A 199 -14.83 -9.70 4.56
CA ASN A 199 -13.71 -10.62 4.76
C ASN A 199 -13.58 -11.10 6.22
N ASN A 200 -14.62 -10.98 7.04
CA ASN A 200 -14.65 -11.39 8.44
C ASN A 200 -13.48 -10.79 9.27
N GLY A 201 -13.08 -9.58 8.96
CA GLY A 201 -11.93 -8.92 9.59
C GLY A 201 -10.56 -9.41 9.10
N GLY A 202 -10.54 -10.30 8.12
CA GLY A 202 -9.31 -10.78 7.48
C GLY A 202 -8.71 -9.75 6.53
N CYS A 203 -7.40 -9.82 6.33
CA CYS A 203 -6.68 -8.99 5.38
C CYS A 203 -6.40 -9.76 4.08
N TYR A 204 -6.15 -9.01 3.01
CA TYR A 204 -5.54 -9.57 1.82
C TYR A 204 -4.15 -10.11 2.19
N THR A 205 -3.83 -11.29 1.75
CA THR A 205 -2.49 -11.88 1.96
C THR A 205 -2.11 -12.78 0.79
N ASN A 206 -0.83 -12.97 0.60
CA ASN A 206 -0.25 -13.93 -0.32
C ASN A 206 0.97 -14.59 0.35
N GLU A 207 1.57 -15.55 -0.31
CA GLU A 207 2.72 -16.30 0.25
C GLU A 207 3.88 -15.38 0.62
N MET A 208 4.18 -14.37 -0.21
CA MET A 208 5.21 -13.38 0.05
C MET A 208 4.95 -12.61 1.35
N LEU A 209 3.76 -12.04 1.53
CA LEU A 209 3.37 -11.29 2.73
C LEU A 209 3.39 -12.16 3.99
N GLN A 210 2.97 -13.41 3.87
CA GLN A 210 3.01 -14.38 4.99
C GLN A 210 4.45 -14.71 5.38
N ASN A 211 5.34 -14.91 4.41
CA ASN A 211 6.75 -15.19 4.65
C ASN A 211 7.45 -14.01 5.32
N VAL A 212 7.25 -12.80 4.80
CA VAL A 212 7.79 -11.57 5.42
C VAL A 212 7.25 -11.41 6.84
N HIS A 213 5.96 -11.67 7.06
CA HIS A 213 5.38 -11.61 8.40
C HIS A 213 6.05 -12.59 9.38
N ARG A 214 6.31 -13.83 8.95
CA ARG A 214 7.04 -14.81 9.77
C ARG A 214 8.44 -14.34 10.15
N GLU A 215 9.16 -13.72 9.21
CA GLU A 215 10.50 -13.18 9.48
C GLU A 215 10.44 -12.00 10.47
N ILE A 216 9.44 -11.11 10.33
CA ILE A 216 9.22 -10.02 11.28
C ILE A 216 8.95 -10.58 12.69
N GLN A 217 8.09 -11.59 12.82
CA GLN A 217 7.79 -12.21 14.10
C GLN A 217 9.04 -12.84 14.76
N LYS A 218 9.92 -13.47 13.98
CA LYS A 218 11.20 -13.99 14.49
C LYS A 218 12.08 -12.87 15.03
N GLU A 219 12.19 -11.74 14.31
CA GLU A 219 12.96 -10.58 14.77
C GLU A 219 12.34 -9.92 16.01
N GLU A 220 11.00 -9.83 16.08
CA GLU A 220 10.29 -9.33 17.27
C GLU A 220 10.68 -10.15 18.52
N ILE A 221 10.65 -11.47 18.44
CA ILE A 221 11.04 -12.38 19.54
C ILE A 221 12.50 -12.13 19.94
N MET A 222 13.43 -11.99 19.00
CA MET A 222 14.84 -11.71 19.29
C MET A 222 15.04 -10.35 19.95
N ILE A 223 14.33 -9.32 19.51
CA ILE A 223 14.39 -7.98 20.11
C ILE A 223 13.81 -8.02 21.53
N MET A 224 12.68 -8.69 21.75
CA MET A 224 12.07 -8.85 23.07
C MET A 224 12.99 -9.56 24.06
N SER A 225 13.72 -10.58 23.61
CA SER A 225 14.67 -11.33 24.47
C SER A 225 15.89 -10.50 24.86
N SER A 226 16.25 -9.48 24.09
CA SER A 226 17.43 -8.63 24.30
C SER A 226 17.14 -7.28 24.95
N SER A 227 15.88 -6.85 25.05
CA SER A 227 15.50 -5.50 25.48
C SER A 227 14.23 -5.51 26.34
N VAL A 228 14.35 -5.15 27.61
CA VAL A 228 13.26 -5.28 28.62
C VAL A 228 12.30 -4.08 28.67
N SER A 229 12.56 -2.98 27.92
CA SER A 229 11.84 -1.70 28.11
C SER A 229 11.21 -1.08 26.87
N LEU A 230 11.11 -1.80 25.75
CA LEU A 230 10.54 -1.27 24.52
C LEU A 230 9.03 -1.52 24.45
N SER A 231 8.28 -0.58 23.88
CA SER A 231 6.88 -0.78 23.53
C SER A 231 6.72 -1.77 22.37
N GLN A 232 5.55 -2.38 22.23
CA GLN A 232 5.27 -3.28 21.11
C GLN A 232 5.42 -2.60 19.74
N GLU A 233 5.05 -1.33 19.66
CA GLU A 233 5.23 -0.53 18.44
C GLU A 233 6.70 -0.35 18.08
N GLU A 234 7.56 -0.03 19.07
CA GLU A 234 9.00 0.09 18.85
C GLU A 234 9.67 -1.23 18.47
N ILE A 235 9.26 -2.33 19.09
CA ILE A 235 9.74 -3.68 18.74
C ILE A 235 9.38 -4.00 17.31
N ARG A 236 8.13 -3.80 16.93
CA ARG A 236 7.62 -4.03 15.57
C ARG A 236 8.38 -3.19 14.54
N GLY A 237 8.49 -1.89 14.74
CA GLY A 237 9.19 -0.99 13.82
C GLY A 237 10.67 -1.37 13.64
N ARG A 238 11.37 -1.76 14.72
CA ARG A 238 12.76 -2.24 14.62
C ARG A 238 12.87 -3.56 13.88
N ALA A 239 11.92 -4.47 14.06
CA ALA A 239 11.89 -5.75 13.35
C ALA A 239 11.66 -5.54 11.85
N GLU A 240 10.73 -4.66 11.48
CA GLU A 240 10.45 -4.32 10.08
C GLU A 240 11.66 -3.71 9.37
N VAL A 241 12.38 -2.77 10.02
CA VAL A 241 13.61 -2.19 9.46
C VAL A 241 14.66 -3.28 9.22
N LYS A 242 14.93 -4.15 10.22
CA LYS A 242 15.91 -5.24 10.07
C LYS A 242 15.56 -6.20 8.95
N VAL A 243 14.28 -6.59 8.84
CA VAL A 243 13.82 -7.49 7.77
C VAL A 243 13.94 -6.80 6.42
N SER A 244 13.55 -5.53 6.32
CA SER A 244 13.69 -4.73 5.10
C SER A 244 15.16 -4.64 4.63
N ASP A 245 16.09 -4.33 5.53
CA ASP A 245 17.52 -4.24 5.23
C ASP A 245 18.07 -5.60 4.75
N ARG A 246 17.67 -6.70 5.41
CA ARG A 246 18.06 -8.06 5.00
C ARG A 246 17.55 -8.39 3.61
N LEU A 247 16.30 -8.06 3.30
CA LEU A 247 15.71 -8.26 1.98
C LEU A 247 16.41 -7.43 0.91
N LEU A 248 16.76 -6.15 1.20
CA LEU A 248 17.54 -5.31 0.29
C LEU A 248 18.89 -5.92 -0.08
N ILE A 249 19.59 -6.50 0.91
CA ILE A 249 20.87 -7.18 0.68
C ILE A 249 20.69 -8.45 -0.17
N LEU A 250 19.67 -9.27 0.15
CA LEU A 250 19.39 -10.51 -0.57
C LEU A 250 18.99 -10.26 -2.03
N PHE A 251 18.26 -9.20 -2.29
CA PHE A 251 17.83 -8.81 -3.62
C PHE A 251 18.80 -7.84 -4.32
N ALA A 252 19.98 -7.58 -3.75
CA ALA A 252 21.02 -6.82 -4.42
C ALA A 252 21.42 -7.53 -5.73
N GLY A 253 21.29 -6.83 -6.86
CA GLY A 253 21.56 -7.39 -8.20
C GLY A 253 20.36 -8.03 -8.92
N ILE A 254 19.19 -8.13 -8.28
CA ILE A 254 17.96 -8.57 -8.94
C ILE A 254 17.16 -7.35 -9.38
N GLY A 255 16.69 -7.31 -10.62
CA GLY A 255 15.89 -6.21 -11.15
C GLY A 255 14.54 -6.07 -10.45
N ALA A 256 14.05 -4.84 -10.29
CA ALA A 256 12.81 -4.54 -9.58
C ALA A 256 11.59 -5.29 -10.17
N GLY A 257 11.54 -5.49 -11.48
CA GLY A 257 10.49 -6.24 -12.17
C GLY A 257 10.50 -7.75 -11.89
N MET A 258 11.62 -8.30 -11.41
CA MET A 258 11.77 -9.72 -11.09
C MET A 258 11.58 -10.03 -9.59
N LEU A 259 11.36 -9.00 -8.75
CA LEU A 259 11.24 -9.17 -7.30
C LEU A 259 10.14 -10.15 -6.90
N THR A 260 9.00 -10.14 -7.61
CA THR A 260 7.86 -11.00 -7.26
C THR A 260 8.18 -12.49 -7.41
N GLY A 261 8.86 -12.88 -8.49
CA GLY A 261 9.31 -14.26 -8.69
C GLY A 261 10.48 -14.66 -7.79
N ALA A 262 11.41 -13.72 -7.56
CA ALA A 262 12.57 -13.94 -6.69
C ALA A 262 12.18 -14.07 -5.21
N PHE A 263 11.15 -13.34 -4.74
CA PHE A 263 10.65 -13.44 -3.36
C PHE A 263 10.23 -14.87 -2.99
N LEU A 264 9.55 -15.57 -3.89
CA LEU A 264 9.12 -16.96 -3.65
C LEU A 264 10.30 -17.92 -3.52
N GLY A 265 11.33 -17.77 -4.35
CA GLY A 265 12.50 -18.65 -4.34
C GLY A 265 13.53 -18.35 -3.23
N VAL A 266 13.68 -17.08 -2.85
CA VAL A 266 14.69 -16.66 -1.84
C VAL A 266 14.18 -16.83 -0.42
N LEU A 267 12.90 -16.75 -0.18
CA LEU A 267 12.33 -16.97 1.15
C LEU A 267 12.38 -18.43 1.59
N ASP A 268 12.34 -19.38 0.66
CA ASP A 268 12.64 -20.78 0.97
C ASP A 268 14.11 -20.96 1.45
N LEU A 269 15.02 -20.13 0.93
CA LEU A 269 16.42 -20.12 1.40
C LEU A 269 16.59 -19.49 2.78
N LEU A 270 15.81 -18.45 3.13
CA LEU A 270 15.83 -17.84 4.47
C LEU A 270 15.31 -18.80 5.55
N THR A 271 14.34 -19.65 5.20
CA THR A 271 13.80 -20.65 6.12
C THR A 271 14.72 -21.87 6.26
N ALA A 272 15.55 -22.18 5.26
CA ALA A 272 16.50 -23.28 5.28
C ALA A 272 17.81 -22.95 6.03
N ASP A 273 18.22 -21.66 6.08
CA ASP A 273 19.53 -21.23 6.58
C ASP A 273 19.56 -20.84 8.07
N SER A 274 18.51 -21.13 8.85
CA SER A 274 18.57 -20.91 10.30
C SER A 274 19.57 -21.82 11.02
N GLU A 275 20.21 -22.76 10.34
CA GLU A 275 21.17 -23.68 10.93
C GLU A 275 22.63 -23.60 10.42
N HIS A 276 22.95 -22.94 9.29
CA HIS A 276 24.35 -22.92 8.79
C HIS A 276 24.75 -21.64 8.03
N ASN A 277 25.78 -21.01 8.51
CA ASN A 277 26.76 -20.04 7.97
C ASN A 277 26.62 -19.38 6.58
N TYR A 278 26.73 -18.07 6.59
CA TYR A 278 26.61 -17.00 5.58
C TYR A 278 27.60 -16.99 4.38
N VAL A 279 28.38 -18.02 4.09
CA VAL A 279 29.50 -17.93 3.11
C VAL A 279 29.28 -18.68 1.77
N GLY A 280 28.11 -19.28 1.55
CA GLY A 280 27.88 -20.14 0.36
C GLY A 280 26.92 -19.63 -0.72
N ASN A 281 26.24 -18.50 -0.53
CA ASN A 281 24.96 -18.26 -1.19
C ASN A 281 24.95 -17.74 -2.64
N CYS A 282 26.07 -17.27 -3.19
CA CYS A 282 26.08 -16.81 -4.59
C CYS A 282 25.93 -17.93 -5.64
N GLN A 283 26.34 -19.15 -5.32
CA GLN A 283 26.24 -20.31 -6.24
C GLN A 283 24.86 -20.98 -6.21
N VAL A 284 24.09 -20.81 -5.14
CA VAL A 284 22.74 -21.40 -5.01
C VAL A 284 21.72 -20.61 -5.81
N LEU A 285 21.85 -19.29 -5.83
CA LEU A 285 20.98 -18.40 -6.64
C LEU A 285 21.10 -18.73 -8.13
N THR A 286 22.31 -19.00 -8.62
CA THR A 286 22.53 -19.37 -10.03
C THR A 286 21.87 -20.71 -10.40
N LYS A 287 21.79 -21.66 -9.47
CA LYS A 287 21.15 -22.98 -9.70
C LYS A 287 19.61 -22.92 -9.68
N LEU A 288 19.02 -22.00 -8.94
CA LEU A 288 17.56 -21.80 -8.94
C LEU A 288 17.09 -21.14 -10.23
N PHE A 289 17.85 -20.19 -10.78
CA PHE A 289 17.53 -19.58 -12.08
C PHE A 289 17.51 -20.56 -13.23
N THR A 290 18.36 -21.61 -13.22
CA THR A 290 18.37 -22.66 -14.28
C THR A 290 17.25 -23.71 -14.14
N ARG A 291 16.46 -23.67 -13.08
CA ARG A 291 15.38 -24.65 -12.84
C ARG A 291 13.98 -24.14 -13.17
N TYR A 292 13.82 -22.83 -13.38
CA TYR A 292 12.53 -22.18 -13.64
C TYR A 292 12.48 -21.35 -14.93
N TYR A 293 13.55 -21.41 -15.77
CA TYR A 293 13.57 -20.85 -17.13
C TYR A 293 14.09 -21.89 -18.14
#